data_d4d64b0455a5be06f6d28363a1b13494
#
_entry.id   d4d64b0455a5be06f6d28363a1b13494
#
_cell.length_a   1.000
_cell.length_b   1.000
_cell.length_c   1.000
_cell.angle_alpha   90.00
_cell.angle_beta   90.00
_cell.angle_gamma   90.00
#
_symmetry.space_group_name_H-M   'P 1'
#
loop_
_entity.id
_entity.type
_entity.pdbx_description
1 polymer ?
#
loop_
_entity_poly.entity_id
_entity_poly.type
_entity_poly.pdbx_seq_one_letter_code
_entity_poly.pdbx_strand_id
1 'polypeptide(L)'
;TFNPYKSVRNVHLEKWNCEVLWAVTKCDANGLEKHACPRPGGWNGIAPTQRLVDAFYMANGYTIDDEAGGYVEEGFAEEAHPNWVNDNVAEIRDGNSWGHRKGEWNMYANREARFYASILYNGHPVLQVANADRDIYSSEKNKDGWGRVELYGSGVSGANGASDHSATGYLMNKFIHYDSNPYRGQ
;
A
#
# COMPACT_ATOMS: atom_id res chain seq x y z
N THR A 1 0.38 22.93 -5.75
CA THR A 1 1.04 22.03 -6.72
C THR A 1 0.20 20.77 -6.87
N PHE A 2 -0.01 20.28 -8.09
CA PHE A 2 -0.73 19.04 -8.36
C PHE A 2 0.02 17.85 -7.76
N ASN A 3 -0.68 16.98 -7.02
CA ASN A 3 -0.14 15.78 -6.44
C ASN A 3 -0.89 14.56 -7.03
N PRO A 4 -0.29 13.80 -7.95
CA PRO A 4 -0.94 12.70 -8.64
C PRO A 4 -1.32 11.54 -7.70
N TYR A 5 -0.54 11.30 -6.66
CA TYR A 5 -0.83 10.28 -5.66
C TYR A 5 -2.11 10.61 -4.89
N LYS A 6 -2.23 11.84 -4.38
CA LYS A 6 -3.44 12.30 -3.69
C LYS A 6 -4.66 12.25 -4.59
N SER A 7 -4.52 12.65 -5.84
CA SER A 7 -5.63 12.64 -6.80
C SER A 7 -6.22 11.25 -7.00
N VAL A 8 -5.39 10.22 -7.07
CA VAL A 8 -5.87 8.84 -7.20
C VAL A 8 -6.40 8.30 -5.87
N ARG A 9 -5.66 8.51 -4.78
CA ARG A 9 -6.01 7.97 -3.46
C ARG A 9 -7.33 8.53 -2.94
N ASN A 10 -7.50 9.84 -3.00
CA ASN A 10 -8.60 10.52 -2.34
C ASN A 10 -9.94 10.27 -3.03
N VAL A 11 -9.97 9.97 -4.32
CA VAL A 11 -11.21 9.54 -5.03
C VAL A 11 -11.90 8.40 -4.30
N HIS A 12 -11.13 7.48 -3.69
CA HIS A 12 -11.66 6.30 -3.03
C HIS A 12 -11.80 6.44 -1.51
N LEU A 13 -11.12 7.40 -0.91
CA LEU A 13 -11.10 7.57 0.55
C LEU A 13 -12.00 8.70 1.04
N GLU A 14 -12.22 9.73 0.22
CA GLU A 14 -13.05 10.86 0.60
C GLU A 14 -14.53 10.56 0.37
N LYS A 15 -15.29 10.59 1.45
CA LYS A 15 -16.76 10.56 1.37
C LYS A 15 -17.23 11.81 0.64
N TRP A 16 -18.14 11.65 -0.30
CA TRP A 16 -18.68 12.76 -1.10
C TRP A 16 -17.65 13.45 -2.02
N ASN A 17 -16.68 12.69 -2.50
CA ASN A 17 -15.79 13.18 -3.54
C ASN A 17 -16.58 13.61 -4.78
N CYS A 18 -16.15 14.70 -5.44
CA CYS A 18 -16.84 15.25 -6.61
C CYS A 18 -16.93 14.31 -7.81
N GLU A 19 -16.12 13.25 -7.86
CA GLU A 19 -16.17 12.22 -8.90
C GLU A 19 -17.18 11.11 -8.61
N VAL A 20 -17.77 11.08 -7.41
CA VAL A 20 -18.76 10.07 -7.03
C VAL A 20 -20.13 10.45 -7.56
N LEU A 21 -20.58 9.79 -8.64
CA LEU A 21 -21.92 9.96 -9.21
C LEU A 21 -22.98 9.15 -8.49
N TRP A 22 -22.60 7.99 -7.94
CA TRP A 22 -23.50 7.08 -7.26
C TRP A 22 -22.75 6.31 -6.18
N ALA A 23 -23.33 6.24 -4.99
CA ALA A 23 -22.76 5.48 -3.89
C ALA A 23 -23.76 4.45 -3.36
N VAL A 24 -23.30 3.23 -3.11
CA VAL A 24 -24.05 2.21 -2.40
C VAL A 24 -23.99 2.51 -0.90
N THR A 25 -25.14 2.77 -0.30
CA THR A 25 -25.24 3.17 1.11
C THR A 25 -25.33 2.00 2.08
N LYS A 26 -25.50 0.78 1.58
CA LYS A 26 -25.55 -0.46 2.36
C LYS A 26 -24.57 -1.47 1.75
N CYS A 27 -23.41 -1.59 2.35
CA CYS A 27 -22.44 -2.65 2.04
C CYS A 27 -21.82 -3.15 3.34
N ASP A 28 -21.34 -4.38 3.32
CA ASP A 28 -20.48 -4.90 4.39
C ASP A 28 -19.06 -4.36 4.20
N ALA A 29 -18.87 -3.10 4.55
CA ALA A 29 -17.58 -2.43 4.47
C ALA A 29 -16.54 -3.12 5.37
N ASN A 30 -16.97 -3.67 6.51
CA ASN A 30 -16.10 -4.37 7.44
C ASN A 30 -15.50 -5.65 6.81
N GLY A 31 -16.30 -6.43 6.08
CA GLY A 31 -15.79 -7.60 5.34
C GLY A 31 -14.76 -7.22 4.28
N LEU A 32 -15.06 -6.22 3.45
CA LEU A 32 -14.14 -5.73 2.43
C LEU A 32 -12.83 -5.22 3.05
N GLU A 33 -12.93 -4.42 4.10
CA GLU A 33 -11.79 -3.82 4.78
C GLU A 33 -10.89 -4.88 5.43
N LYS A 34 -11.47 -5.85 6.14
CA LYS A 34 -10.70 -6.96 6.72
C LYS A 34 -9.96 -7.79 5.67
N HIS A 35 -10.60 -8.05 4.53
CA HIS A 35 -9.96 -8.78 3.44
C HIS A 35 -8.90 -7.94 2.70
N ALA A 36 -9.01 -6.63 2.67
CA ALA A 36 -8.01 -5.75 2.07
C ALA A 36 -6.81 -5.49 2.99
N CYS A 37 -7.04 -5.45 4.31
CA CYS A 37 -5.99 -5.15 5.29
C CYS A 37 -5.02 -6.31 5.52
N PRO A 38 -3.73 -5.99 5.79
CA PRO A 38 -2.74 -6.97 6.21
C PRO A 38 -2.99 -7.45 7.64
N ARG A 39 -2.38 -8.58 8.00
CA ARG A 39 -2.28 -9.04 9.39
C ARG A 39 -1.35 -8.13 10.21
N PRO A 40 -1.53 -8.12 11.52
CA PRO A 40 -2.63 -8.73 12.30
C PRO A 40 -3.90 -7.87 12.22
N GLY A 41 -5.05 -8.48 12.37
CA GLY A 41 -6.35 -7.80 12.33
C GLY A 41 -7.03 -7.86 10.96
N GLY A 42 -6.29 -7.80 9.87
CA GLY A 42 -6.77 -8.07 8.53
C GLY A 42 -6.63 -9.54 8.15
N TRP A 43 -7.25 -9.94 7.03
CA TRP A 43 -7.31 -11.32 6.57
C TRP A 43 -6.54 -11.58 5.26
N ASN A 44 -5.83 -10.59 4.73
CA ASN A 44 -5.02 -10.70 3.51
C ASN A 44 -5.77 -11.31 2.29
N GLY A 45 -7.07 -11.14 2.19
CA GLY A 45 -7.91 -11.87 1.24
C GLY A 45 -8.03 -11.25 -0.15
N ILE A 46 -7.79 -9.93 -0.30
CA ILE A 46 -7.86 -9.26 -1.60
C ILE A 46 -6.45 -9.06 -2.13
N ALA A 47 -6.02 -10.02 -2.93
CA ALA A 47 -4.67 -10.12 -3.45
C ALA A 47 -4.63 -9.86 -4.97
N PRO A 48 -4.12 -8.71 -5.43
CA PRO A 48 -3.88 -8.45 -6.84
C PRO A 48 -2.92 -9.48 -7.44
N THR A 49 -3.18 -9.89 -8.68
CA THR A 49 -2.26 -10.78 -9.40
C THR A 49 -1.01 -10.04 -9.85
N GLN A 50 0.10 -10.75 -10.07
CA GLN A 50 1.32 -10.18 -10.66
C GLN A 50 1.02 -9.45 -11.97
N ARG A 51 0.20 -10.03 -12.84
CA ARG A 51 -0.20 -9.42 -14.11
C ARG A 51 -0.86 -8.04 -13.94
N LEU A 52 -1.66 -7.85 -12.88
CA LEU A 52 -2.24 -6.53 -12.57
C LEU A 52 -1.15 -5.56 -12.09
N VAL A 53 -0.20 -6.03 -11.28
CA VAL A 53 0.94 -5.24 -10.81
C VAL A 53 1.83 -4.81 -11.97
N ASP A 54 2.08 -5.70 -12.92
CA ASP A 54 2.90 -5.45 -14.11
C ASP A 54 2.23 -4.45 -15.08
N ALA A 55 0.91 -4.37 -15.07
CA ALA A 55 0.16 -3.43 -15.92
C ALA A 55 0.29 -1.96 -15.51
N PHE A 56 0.81 -1.66 -14.32
CA PHE A 56 1.12 -0.28 -13.94
C PHE A 56 2.38 0.20 -14.65
N TYR A 57 2.38 1.47 -15.04
CA TYR A 57 3.51 2.09 -15.73
C TYR A 57 4.64 2.47 -14.77
N MET A 58 5.80 2.72 -15.36
CA MET A 58 6.90 3.42 -14.70
C MET A 58 6.56 4.91 -14.54
N ALA A 59 7.25 5.62 -13.64
CA ALA A 59 7.02 7.03 -13.37
C ALA A 59 7.21 7.93 -14.61
N ASN A 60 7.99 7.49 -15.58
CA ASN A 60 8.22 8.17 -16.85
C ASN A 60 7.19 7.83 -17.95
N GLY A 61 6.18 7.01 -17.63
CA GLY A 61 5.06 6.67 -18.51
C GLY A 61 5.28 5.48 -19.44
N TYR A 62 6.42 4.80 -19.37
CA TYR A 62 6.67 3.58 -20.12
C TYR A 62 6.14 2.34 -19.38
N THR A 63 5.92 1.26 -20.12
CA THR A 63 5.61 -0.05 -19.52
C THR A 63 6.87 -0.68 -18.91
N ILE A 64 6.70 -1.72 -18.11
CA ILE A 64 7.86 -2.47 -17.57
C ILE A 64 8.62 -3.24 -18.64
N ASP A 65 7.97 -3.55 -19.78
CA ASP A 65 8.59 -4.28 -20.91
C ASP A 65 9.39 -3.36 -21.85
N ASP A 66 9.26 -2.04 -21.69
CA ASP A 66 9.98 -1.07 -22.51
C ASP A 66 11.31 -0.70 -21.85
N GLU A 67 12.41 -0.90 -22.55
CA GLU A 67 13.75 -0.55 -22.06
C GLU A 67 13.88 0.91 -21.62
N ALA A 68 13.15 1.83 -22.28
CA ALA A 68 13.11 3.24 -21.92
C ALA A 68 12.42 3.48 -20.57
N GLY A 69 11.65 2.52 -20.07
CA GLY A 69 11.04 2.54 -18.73
C GLY A 69 12.07 2.46 -17.61
N GLY A 70 13.18 1.77 -17.86
CA GLY A 70 14.23 1.58 -16.85
C GLY A 70 13.80 0.64 -15.71
N TYR A 71 12.85 -0.27 -15.96
CA TYR A 71 12.44 -1.26 -14.97
C TYR A 71 13.56 -2.23 -14.63
N VAL A 72 13.76 -2.47 -13.35
CA VAL A 72 14.70 -3.47 -12.84
C VAL A 72 13.94 -4.35 -11.86
N GLU A 73 13.94 -5.65 -12.09
CA GLU A 73 13.19 -6.58 -11.24
C GLU A 73 13.96 -6.93 -9.96
N GLU A 74 15.24 -7.24 -10.09
CA GLU A 74 16.06 -7.74 -8.99
C GLU A 74 16.85 -6.63 -8.28
N GLY A 75 17.22 -6.92 -7.03
CA GLY A 75 18.03 -6.03 -6.21
C GLY A 75 17.22 -5.00 -5.44
N PHE A 76 17.91 -4.03 -4.89
CA PHE A 76 17.34 -3.03 -3.99
C PHE A 76 17.61 -1.61 -4.49
N ALA A 77 16.65 -0.74 -4.33
CA ALA A 77 16.74 0.66 -4.73
C ALA A 77 17.86 1.38 -3.97
N GLU A 78 18.78 1.96 -4.71
CA GLU A 78 19.92 2.72 -4.15
C GLU A 78 19.48 4.09 -3.63
N GLU A 79 18.43 4.66 -4.21
CA GLU A 79 17.86 5.96 -3.85
C GLU A 79 16.37 5.80 -3.52
N ALA A 80 15.82 6.76 -2.80
CA ALA A 80 14.38 6.84 -2.57
C ALA A 80 13.68 7.51 -3.77
N HIS A 81 12.39 7.25 -3.92
CA HIS A 81 11.55 7.96 -4.89
C HIS A 81 11.61 9.47 -4.64
N PRO A 82 11.65 10.34 -5.68
CA PRO A 82 11.75 11.79 -5.50
C PRO A 82 10.64 12.41 -4.64
N ASN A 83 9.48 11.77 -4.58
CA ASN A 83 8.37 12.19 -3.71
C ASN A 83 8.37 11.54 -2.32
N TRP A 84 9.35 10.70 -2.00
CA TRP A 84 9.56 10.24 -0.64
C TRP A 84 10.36 11.29 0.12
N VAL A 85 9.66 12.18 0.83
CA VAL A 85 10.27 13.34 1.49
C VAL A 85 10.92 12.94 2.82
N ASN A 86 10.20 12.13 3.61
CA ASN A 86 10.65 11.63 4.91
C ASN A 86 9.70 10.56 5.45
N ASP A 87 10.07 9.95 6.56
CA ASP A 87 9.31 8.92 7.26
C ASP A 87 8.30 9.50 8.28
N ASN A 88 7.99 10.79 8.21
CA ASN A 88 7.03 11.41 9.12
C ASN A 88 5.62 10.90 8.82
N VAL A 89 4.94 10.38 9.84
CA VAL A 89 3.60 9.80 9.72
C VAL A 89 2.57 10.79 9.18
N ALA A 90 2.66 12.06 9.54
CA ALA A 90 1.74 13.08 9.06
C ALA A 90 1.93 13.32 7.55
N GLU A 91 3.16 13.40 7.08
CA GLU A 91 3.48 13.58 5.65
C GLU A 91 3.03 12.38 4.81
N ILE A 92 3.21 11.16 5.31
CA ILE A 92 2.75 9.94 4.64
C ILE A 92 1.22 9.89 4.64
N ARG A 93 0.59 10.16 5.78
CA ARG A 93 -0.86 10.19 5.94
C ARG A 93 -1.52 11.23 5.03
N ASP A 94 -0.94 12.41 4.98
CA ASP A 94 -1.41 13.49 4.11
C ASP A 94 -1.10 13.24 2.64
N GLY A 95 -0.29 12.21 2.32
CA GLY A 95 0.13 11.90 0.96
C GLY A 95 1.10 12.90 0.36
N ASN A 96 1.84 13.61 1.19
CA ASN A 96 2.93 14.48 0.76
C ASN A 96 4.24 13.70 0.59
N SER A 97 4.39 12.59 1.35
CA SER A 97 5.49 11.63 1.20
C SER A 97 4.93 10.31 0.67
N TRP A 98 5.37 9.89 -0.51
CA TRP A 98 4.90 8.67 -1.17
C TRP A 98 5.94 8.13 -2.16
N GLY A 99 5.80 6.88 -2.56
CA GLY A 99 6.74 6.19 -3.42
C GLY A 99 7.56 5.14 -2.66
N HIS A 100 8.56 4.58 -3.31
CA HIS A 100 9.49 3.65 -2.68
C HIS A 100 10.56 4.39 -1.86
N ARG A 101 11.12 3.68 -0.90
CA ARG A 101 12.25 4.15 -0.11
C ARG A 101 13.54 3.52 -0.59
N LYS A 102 14.66 4.13 -0.24
CA LYS A 102 15.95 3.49 -0.37
C LYS A 102 15.99 2.14 0.35
N GLY A 103 16.52 1.12 -0.32
CA GLY A 103 16.61 -0.24 0.20
C GLY A 103 15.35 -1.09 0.04
N GLU A 104 14.29 -0.57 -0.60
CA GLU A 104 13.16 -1.39 -1.03
C GLU A 104 13.49 -2.15 -2.34
N TRP A 105 12.74 -3.21 -2.62
CA TRP A 105 12.98 -4.05 -3.78
C TRP A 105 12.76 -3.28 -5.08
N ASN A 106 13.65 -3.45 -6.04
CA ASN A 106 13.66 -2.66 -7.29
C ASN A 106 12.39 -2.79 -8.11
N MET A 107 11.71 -3.94 -8.09
CA MET A 107 10.45 -4.12 -8.81
C MET A 107 9.33 -3.14 -8.39
N TYR A 108 9.48 -2.52 -7.22
CA TYR A 108 8.56 -1.49 -6.71
C TYR A 108 9.07 -0.07 -6.96
N ALA A 109 10.30 0.06 -7.42
CA ALA A 109 10.95 1.36 -7.58
C ALA A 109 10.44 2.08 -8.83
N ASN A 110 10.37 3.41 -8.74
CA ASN A 110 10.07 4.31 -9.85
C ASN A 110 8.79 3.98 -10.64
N ARG A 111 7.78 3.43 -9.95
CA ARG A 111 6.46 3.20 -10.53
C ARG A 111 5.61 4.48 -10.50
N GLU A 112 4.57 4.51 -11.29
CA GLU A 112 3.63 5.62 -11.31
C GLU A 112 2.86 5.79 -9.98
N ALA A 113 2.33 6.98 -9.74
CA ALA A 113 1.58 7.30 -8.51
C ALA A 113 0.39 6.37 -8.25
N ARG A 114 -0.29 5.88 -9.33
CA ARG A 114 -1.40 4.92 -9.23
C ARG A 114 -0.98 3.60 -8.63
N PHE A 115 0.24 3.12 -8.92
CA PHE A 115 0.78 1.92 -8.31
C PHE A 115 0.83 2.05 -6.79
N TYR A 116 1.50 3.09 -6.29
CA TYR A 116 1.64 3.32 -4.85
C TYR A 116 0.31 3.58 -4.13
N ALA A 117 -0.65 4.19 -4.82
CA ALA A 117 -1.98 4.42 -4.26
C ALA A 117 -2.86 3.16 -4.23
N SER A 118 -2.60 2.18 -5.11
CA SER A 118 -3.51 1.04 -5.33
C SER A 118 -2.98 -0.28 -4.79
N ILE A 119 -1.67 -0.48 -4.75
CA ILE A 119 -1.02 -1.75 -4.41
C ILE A 119 -0.28 -1.63 -3.09
N LEU A 120 -0.55 -2.57 -2.21
CA LEU A 120 0.19 -2.77 -0.98
C LEU A 120 1.18 -3.90 -1.24
N TYR A 121 2.45 -3.54 -1.35
CA TYR A 121 3.57 -4.44 -1.61
C TYR A 121 4.44 -4.63 -0.37
N ASN A 122 5.35 -5.58 -0.38
CA ASN A 122 6.23 -5.83 0.75
C ASN A 122 7.10 -4.59 1.07
N GLY A 123 7.03 -4.09 2.28
CA GLY A 123 7.69 -2.85 2.72
C GLY A 123 6.82 -1.59 2.62
N HIS A 124 5.64 -1.65 1.99
CA HIS A 124 4.73 -0.51 1.90
C HIS A 124 4.29 -0.04 3.29
N PRO A 125 4.21 1.28 3.55
CA PRO A 125 3.76 1.81 4.83
C PRO A 125 2.29 1.50 5.08
N VAL A 126 1.97 1.09 6.31
CA VAL A 126 0.62 0.80 6.80
C VAL A 126 0.24 1.78 7.88
N LEU A 127 -0.81 2.58 7.62
CA LEU A 127 -1.24 3.67 8.51
C LEU A 127 -2.50 3.35 9.33
N GLN A 128 -3.11 2.19 9.10
CA GLN A 128 -4.46 1.85 9.51
C GLN A 128 -4.62 1.39 10.94
N VAL A 129 -3.77 1.76 11.86
CA VAL A 129 -3.79 1.16 13.19
C VAL A 129 -4.01 2.18 14.28
N ALA A 130 -4.89 1.82 15.22
CA ALA A 130 -5.05 2.56 16.46
C ALA A 130 -3.71 2.60 17.22
N ASN A 131 -3.48 3.69 17.92
CA ASN A 131 -2.20 4.10 18.49
C ASN A 131 -1.42 3.04 19.30
N ALA A 132 -2.10 2.07 19.91
CA ALA A 132 -1.46 1.05 20.74
C ALA A 132 -0.92 -0.15 19.94
N ASP A 133 -1.38 -0.34 18.69
CA ASP A 133 -1.16 -1.57 17.93
C ASP A 133 -0.29 -1.36 16.68
N ARG A 134 0.35 -0.20 16.57
CA ARG A 134 1.14 0.18 15.37
C ARG A 134 2.37 -0.68 15.13
N ASP A 135 2.91 -1.27 16.20
CA ASP A 135 4.10 -2.09 16.16
C ASP A 135 3.85 -3.51 15.61
N ILE A 136 2.58 -3.85 15.34
CA ILE A 136 2.21 -5.23 15.04
C ILE A 136 2.25 -5.61 13.56
N TYR A 137 2.36 -4.64 12.65
CA TYR A 137 2.45 -4.91 11.21
C TYR A 137 3.84 -5.23 10.71
N SER A 138 4.86 -5.01 11.53
CA SER A 138 6.25 -5.21 11.19
C SER A 138 7.00 -5.79 12.39
N SER A 139 8.00 -6.62 12.12
CA SER A 139 8.98 -7.06 13.11
C SER A 139 9.88 -5.93 13.61
N GLU A 140 10.00 -4.86 12.84
CA GLU A 140 10.67 -3.63 13.23
C GLU A 140 9.66 -2.68 13.88
N LYS A 141 9.83 -2.43 15.17
CA LYS A 141 9.05 -1.42 15.88
C LYS A 141 9.28 -0.06 15.27
N ASN A 142 8.21 0.49 14.68
CA ASN A 142 8.30 1.82 14.11
C ASN A 142 8.02 2.88 15.18
N LYS A 143 9.03 3.67 15.46
CA LYS A 143 8.96 4.77 16.44
C LYS A 143 8.09 5.93 15.95
N ASP A 144 7.82 5.99 14.64
CA ASP A 144 7.17 7.12 13.99
C ASP A 144 5.65 6.93 13.79
N GLY A 145 5.10 5.83 14.27
CA GLY A 145 3.66 5.62 14.32
C GLY A 145 3.01 5.04 13.07
N TRP A 146 3.77 4.41 12.19
CA TRP A 146 3.31 3.56 11.10
C TRP A 146 4.17 2.29 11.03
N GLY A 147 3.63 1.21 10.49
CA GLY A 147 4.34 -0.05 10.26
C GLY A 147 4.63 -0.26 8.80
N ARG A 148 5.42 -1.30 8.49
CA ARG A 148 5.62 -1.81 7.14
C ARG A 148 4.89 -3.13 7.01
N VAL A 149 4.24 -3.34 5.88
CA VAL A 149 3.69 -4.67 5.62
C VAL A 149 4.80 -5.65 5.27
N GLU A 150 4.78 -6.83 5.89
CA GLU A 150 5.71 -7.92 5.66
C GLU A 150 4.97 -9.10 5.03
N LEU A 151 5.05 -9.22 3.70
CA LEU A 151 4.34 -10.24 2.91
C LEU A 151 5.23 -11.45 2.56
N TYR A 152 6.50 -11.43 2.94
CA TYR A 152 7.40 -12.58 2.77
C TYR A 152 7.08 -13.73 3.73
N GLY A 153 7.51 -14.94 3.42
CA GLY A 153 7.07 -16.17 4.07
C GLY A 153 7.07 -16.18 5.61
N SER A 154 8.11 -15.62 6.26
CA SER A 154 8.21 -15.52 7.73
C SER A 154 7.72 -14.18 8.29
N GLY A 155 7.29 -13.24 7.45
CA GLY A 155 6.78 -11.94 7.86
C GLY A 155 5.44 -12.00 8.54
N VAL A 156 5.04 -10.92 9.20
CA VAL A 156 3.79 -10.82 9.98
C VAL A 156 2.55 -11.13 9.12
N SER A 157 2.53 -10.68 7.87
CA SER A 157 1.46 -10.94 6.88
C SER A 157 1.81 -12.04 5.88
N GLY A 158 2.92 -12.75 6.11
CA GLY A 158 3.38 -13.86 5.28
C GLY A 158 2.70 -15.18 5.58
N ALA A 159 3.12 -16.24 4.88
CA ALA A 159 2.55 -17.59 4.98
C ALA A 159 2.92 -18.36 6.28
N ASN A 160 3.54 -17.75 7.24
CA ASN A 160 4.09 -18.24 8.49
C ASN A 160 3.12 -19.19 9.28
N GLY A 161 2.76 -20.33 8.68
CA GLY A 161 1.84 -21.30 9.23
C GLY A 161 0.36 -20.89 9.33
N ALA A 162 0.02 -19.66 8.90
CA ALA A 162 -1.33 -19.16 8.92
C ALA A 162 -2.03 -19.39 7.57
N SER A 163 -3.34 -19.59 7.60
CA SER A 163 -4.16 -19.74 6.39
C SER A 163 -4.51 -18.41 5.74
N ASP A 164 -4.46 -17.31 6.49
CA ASP A 164 -4.81 -15.96 6.09
C ASP A 164 -3.57 -15.18 5.63
N HIS A 165 -2.95 -15.58 4.56
CA HIS A 165 -1.84 -14.88 3.92
C HIS A 165 -2.22 -14.46 2.49
N SER A 166 -1.53 -13.45 1.95
CA SER A 166 -1.73 -13.08 0.57
C SER A 166 -1.34 -14.22 -0.38
N ALA A 167 -2.23 -14.59 -1.29
CA ALA A 167 -1.96 -15.64 -2.27
C ALA A 167 -0.92 -15.22 -3.33
N THR A 168 -0.65 -13.92 -3.50
CA THR A 168 0.19 -13.37 -4.57
C THR A 168 1.38 -12.58 -4.07
N GLY A 169 1.50 -12.34 -2.77
CA GLY A 169 2.51 -11.44 -2.21
C GLY A 169 2.14 -9.96 -2.30
N TYR A 170 0.91 -9.64 -2.69
CA TYR A 170 0.38 -8.28 -2.75
C TYR A 170 -0.96 -8.19 -2.04
N LEU A 171 -1.35 -6.98 -1.64
CA LEU A 171 -2.70 -6.66 -1.19
C LEU A 171 -3.19 -5.40 -1.90
N MET A 172 -4.49 -5.16 -1.82
CA MET A 172 -5.09 -3.95 -2.38
C MET A 172 -5.05 -2.83 -1.36
N ASN A 173 -4.41 -1.71 -1.71
CA ASN A 173 -4.35 -0.49 -0.89
C ASN A 173 -5.50 0.50 -1.17
N LYS A 174 -6.06 0.43 -2.36
CA LYS A 174 -6.93 1.44 -2.98
C LYS A 174 -8.16 1.85 -2.14
N PHE A 175 -8.73 0.91 -1.39
CA PHE A 175 -9.99 1.14 -0.64
C PHE A 175 -9.78 1.19 0.87
N ILE A 176 -8.55 1.27 1.33
CA ILE A 176 -8.24 1.26 2.75
C ILE A 176 -8.03 2.69 3.23
N HIS A 177 -8.90 3.14 4.12
CA HIS A 177 -8.74 4.44 4.75
C HIS A 177 -7.65 4.36 5.83
N TYR A 178 -6.83 5.39 5.97
CA TYR A 178 -5.74 5.44 6.95
C TYR A 178 -6.22 5.50 8.41
N ASP A 179 -7.50 5.77 8.66
CA ASP A 179 -8.14 5.68 9.99
C ASP A 179 -8.83 4.34 10.23
N SER A 180 -8.83 3.43 9.25
CA SER A 180 -9.41 2.10 9.38
C SER A 180 -8.76 1.30 10.49
N ASN A 181 -9.56 0.59 11.26
CA ASN A 181 -9.10 -0.31 12.29
C ASN A 181 -9.74 -1.69 12.14
N PRO A 182 -9.11 -2.61 11.41
CA PRO A 182 -9.67 -3.94 11.15
C PRO A 182 -9.88 -4.79 12.42
N TYR A 183 -9.19 -4.47 13.51
CA TYR A 183 -9.41 -5.14 14.81
C TYR A 183 -10.75 -4.80 15.43
N ARG A 184 -11.18 -3.56 15.28
CA ARG A 184 -12.40 -3.04 15.93
C ARG A 184 -13.60 -3.04 15.00
N GLY A 185 -13.41 -3.33 13.73
CA GLY A 185 -14.48 -3.27 12.73
C GLY A 185 -15.02 -1.86 12.51
N GLN A 186 -14.14 -0.88 12.54
CA GLN A 186 -14.47 0.55 12.38
C GLN A 186 -13.85 1.09 11.09
#